data_e6f054aaa690f07ffd776ef25a110d8a
#
_entry.id   e6f054aaa690f07ffd776ef25a110d8a
#
_cell.length_a   1.000
_cell.length_b   1.000
_cell.length_c   1.000
_cell.angle_alpha   90.00
_cell.angle_beta   90.00
_cell.angle_gamma   90.00
#
_symmetry.space_group_name_H-M   'P 1'
#
loop_
_entity.id
_entity.type
_entity.pdbx_description
1 polymer ?
#
loop_
_entity_poly.entity_id
_entity_poly.type
_entity_poly.pdbx_seq_one_letter_code
_entity_poly.pdbx_strand_id
1 'polypeptide(L)'
;MEAVDLDVVTSSALDEDARLEIIRLCESAYGEDFSGWFEELPGSVHVRARDEQGALVSHAAWVTRWLQPAGHPILRTAYVEAVATAPAHQRQGHATAVLRRLAGVIRTDPSWHLAALSPSDPVFYARLDWELWRGPLAIRRGEDIEPTPDDEQVMILRLPPTPPSLVTTSLLTADWRVGELW
;
A
#
# COMPACT_ATOMS: atom_id res chain seq x y z
N MET A 1 -11.39 3.22 21.59
CA MET A 1 -10.23 2.85 20.76
C MET A 1 -9.10 2.62 21.75
N GLU A 2 -8.68 1.38 21.89
CA GLU A 2 -7.50 1.08 22.70
C GLU A 2 -6.30 1.82 22.11
N ALA A 3 -5.44 2.34 22.99
CA ALA A 3 -4.22 3.01 22.58
C ALA A 3 -3.29 1.96 21.96
N VAL A 4 -2.77 2.26 20.77
CA VAL A 4 -1.74 1.43 20.12
C VAL A 4 -0.48 2.27 19.96
N ASP A 5 0.65 1.63 20.12
CA ASP A 5 1.94 2.21 19.76
C ASP A 5 2.19 2.03 18.26
N LEU A 6 2.58 3.12 17.57
CA LEU A 6 2.81 3.13 16.13
C LEU A 6 4.27 3.39 15.83
N ASP A 7 4.96 2.42 15.27
CA ASP A 7 6.31 2.59 14.76
C ASP A 7 6.39 2.54 13.23
N VAL A 8 7.51 3.03 12.70
CA VAL A 8 7.83 3.01 11.27
C VAL A 8 9.24 2.46 11.11
N VAL A 9 9.38 1.40 10.32
CA VAL A 9 10.64 0.69 10.19
C VAL A 9 10.87 0.22 8.75
N THR A 10 12.11 0.26 8.27
CA THR A 10 12.47 -0.32 6.96
C THR A 10 12.63 -1.82 7.08
N SER A 11 12.36 -2.57 5.99
CA SER A 11 12.56 -4.02 5.96
C SER A 11 13.98 -4.45 6.29
N SER A 12 14.98 -3.61 6.00
CA SER A 12 16.40 -3.88 6.34
C SER A 12 16.70 -3.78 7.84
N ALA A 13 15.85 -3.12 8.62
CA ALA A 13 15.99 -2.98 10.06
C ALA A 13 15.14 -4.01 10.84
N LEU A 14 14.33 -4.81 10.15
CA LEU A 14 13.58 -5.91 10.76
C LEU A 14 14.50 -7.13 10.92
N ASP A 15 14.56 -7.67 12.12
CA ASP A 15 15.11 -9.01 12.37
C ASP A 15 14.15 -10.10 11.88
N GLU A 16 14.59 -11.35 11.95
CA GLU A 16 13.82 -12.50 11.49
C GLU A 16 12.52 -12.68 12.27
N ASP A 17 12.54 -12.49 13.58
CA ASP A 17 11.35 -12.63 14.43
C ASP A 17 10.29 -11.60 14.09
N ALA A 18 10.69 -10.33 13.87
CA ALA A 18 9.78 -9.25 13.46
C ALA A 18 9.18 -9.48 12.06
N ARG A 19 9.95 -10.05 11.12
CA ARG A 19 9.44 -10.46 9.81
C ARG A 19 8.41 -11.57 9.92
N LEU A 20 8.71 -12.61 10.69
CA LEU A 20 7.78 -13.72 10.93
C LEU A 20 6.50 -13.25 11.63
N GLU A 21 6.58 -12.28 12.52
CA GLU A 21 5.42 -11.70 13.18
C GLU A 21 4.50 -10.98 12.15
N ILE A 22 5.06 -10.21 11.21
CA ILE A 22 4.32 -9.56 10.13
C ILE A 22 3.68 -10.62 9.21
N ILE A 23 4.43 -11.63 8.78
CA ILE A 23 3.93 -12.73 7.95
C ILE A 23 2.72 -13.38 8.60
N ARG A 24 2.83 -13.80 9.86
CA ARG A 24 1.74 -14.44 10.61
C ARG A 24 0.51 -13.55 10.74
N LEU A 25 0.70 -12.24 10.94
CA LEU A 25 -0.40 -11.29 10.97
C LEU A 25 -1.12 -11.25 9.62
N CYS A 26 -0.38 -11.12 8.50
CA CYS A 26 -0.94 -11.10 7.16
C CYS A 26 -1.65 -12.43 6.84
N GLU A 27 -1.02 -13.57 7.09
CA GLU A 27 -1.64 -14.89 6.91
C GLU A 27 -2.95 -15.03 7.69
N SER A 28 -2.98 -14.56 8.95
CA SER A 28 -4.20 -14.61 9.76
C SER A 28 -5.31 -13.68 9.27
N ALA A 29 -4.94 -12.58 8.64
CA ALA A 29 -5.89 -11.57 8.15
C ALA A 29 -6.45 -11.91 6.77
N TYR A 30 -5.62 -12.47 5.87
CA TYR A 30 -5.97 -12.77 4.48
C TYR A 30 -6.35 -14.23 4.25
N GLY A 31 -5.83 -15.16 5.07
CA GLY A 31 -6.01 -16.60 4.88
C GLY A 31 -5.14 -17.18 3.75
N GLU A 32 -4.09 -16.50 3.37
CA GLU A 32 -3.18 -16.81 2.27
C GLU A 32 -1.74 -16.94 2.76
N ASP A 33 -0.87 -17.59 1.96
CA ASP A 33 0.55 -17.76 2.28
C ASP A 33 1.32 -16.46 1.98
N PHE A 34 2.01 -15.94 2.98
CA PHE A 34 2.87 -14.75 2.90
C PHE A 34 4.35 -15.06 3.06
N SER A 35 4.77 -16.34 3.03
CA SER A 35 6.15 -16.74 3.29
C SER A 35 7.19 -16.10 2.37
N GLY A 36 6.85 -15.84 1.09
CA GLY A 36 7.71 -15.21 0.09
C GLY A 36 7.59 -13.68 -0.02
N TRP A 37 6.75 -13.05 0.80
CA TRP A 37 6.35 -11.65 0.61
C TRP A 37 7.52 -10.65 0.71
N PHE A 38 8.49 -10.88 1.62
CA PHE A 38 9.63 -9.98 1.78
C PHE A 38 10.62 -10.02 0.62
N GLU A 39 10.75 -11.17 -0.05
CA GLU A 39 11.59 -11.35 -1.23
C GLU A 39 10.98 -10.69 -2.47
N GLU A 40 9.66 -10.68 -2.57
CA GLU A 40 8.92 -10.05 -3.67
C GLU A 40 8.89 -8.53 -3.57
N LEU A 41 8.96 -7.98 -2.36
CA LEU A 41 8.83 -6.54 -2.10
C LEU A 41 10.08 -5.95 -1.41
N PRO A 42 11.24 -6.00 -2.07
CA PRO A 42 12.48 -5.50 -1.48
C PRO A 42 12.40 -3.98 -1.22
N GLY A 43 12.99 -3.56 -0.10
CA GLY A 43 13.04 -2.14 0.27
C GLY A 43 11.73 -1.57 0.79
N SER A 44 10.81 -2.43 1.22
CA SER A 44 9.56 -2.00 1.84
C SER A 44 9.80 -1.24 3.15
N VAL A 45 8.89 -0.33 3.45
CA VAL A 45 8.82 0.39 4.72
C VAL A 45 7.50 0.03 5.38
N HIS A 46 7.56 -0.31 6.66
CA HIS A 46 6.45 -0.88 7.42
C HIS A 46 5.95 0.12 8.46
N VAL A 47 4.64 0.22 8.61
CA VAL A 47 3.98 0.84 9.76
C VAL A 47 3.33 -0.28 10.56
N ARG A 48 3.68 -0.36 11.83
CA ARG A 48 3.21 -1.41 12.75
C ARG A 48 2.45 -0.77 13.89
N ALA A 49 1.33 -1.37 14.27
CA ALA A 49 0.57 -1.02 15.46
C ALA A 49 0.67 -2.15 16.48
N ARG A 50 1.15 -1.82 17.67
CA ARG A 50 1.25 -2.77 18.80
C ARG A 50 0.27 -2.37 19.89
N ASP A 51 -0.36 -3.37 20.51
CA ASP A 51 -1.18 -3.16 21.69
C ASP A 51 -0.34 -2.89 22.96
N GLU A 52 -1.01 -2.71 24.10
CA GLU A 52 -0.35 -2.46 25.38
C GLU A 52 0.50 -3.64 25.89
N GLN A 53 0.27 -4.85 25.38
CA GLN A 53 1.05 -6.04 25.66
C GLN A 53 2.26 -6.20 24.70
N GLY A 54 2.40 -5.31 23.73
CA GLY A 54 3.44 -5.31 22.71
C GLY A 54 3.17 -6.25 21.54
N ALA A 55 2.00 -6.89 21.45
CA ALA A 55 1.63 -7.73 20.32
C ALA A 55 1.32 -6.90 19.07
N LEU A 56 1.76 -7.37 17.91
CA LEU A 56 1.46 -6.74 16.62
C LEU A 56 -0.02 -6.99 16.25
N VAL A 57 -0.82 -5.93 16.22
CA VAL A 57 -2.27 -6.03 15.97
C VAL A 57 -2.69 -5.47 14.61
N SER A 58 -1.91 -4.57 14.01
CA SER A 58 -2.17 -4.07 12.66
C SER A 58 -0.89 -3.64 11.96
N HIS A 59 -0.90 -3.72 10.64
CA HIS A 59 0.25 -3.46 9.79
C HIS A 59 -0.19 -2.88 8.45
N ALA A 60 0.68 -2.08 7.85
CA ALA A 60 0.71 -1.78 6.42
C ALA A 60 2.16 -1.53 6.00
N ALA A 61 2.49 -1.79 4.75
CA ALA A 61 3.77 -1.43 4.19
C ALA A 61 3.60 -0.61 2.93
N TRP A 62 4.68 0.00 2.44
CA TRP A 62 4.74 0.52 1.09
C TRP A 62 6.08 0.20 0.45
N VAL A 63 6.04 0.07 -0.88
CA VAL A 63 7.21 -0.07 -1.74
C VAL A 63 7.23 1.02 -2.79
N THR A 64 8.37 1.23 -3.44
CA THR A 64 8.43 2.11 -4.61
C THR A 64 7.85 1.40 -5.82
N ARG A 65 6.87 2.03 -6.46
CA ARG A 65 6.40 1.67 -7.81
C ARG A 65 6.42 2.88 -8.72
N TRP A 66 6.46 2.62 -10.01
CA TRP A 66 6.46 3.63 -11.05
C TRP A 66 5.15 3.55 -11.81
N LEU A 67 4.25 4.50 -11.54
CA LEU A 67 2.96 4.59 -12.22
C LEU A 67 2.98 5.73 -13.23
N GLN A 68 2.33 5.53 -14.37
CA GLN A 68 2.22 6.56 -15.38
C GLN A 68 0.76 6.76 -15.80
N PRO A 69 0.12 7.84 -15.35
CA PRO A 69 -1.15 8.30 -15.91
C PRO A 69 -0.92 8.81 -17.35
N ALA A 70 -1.83 8.49 -18.26
CA ALA A 70 -1.72 8.98 -19.65
C ALA A 70 -1.64 10.52 -19.69
N GLY A 71 -0.72 11.03 -20.50
CA GLY A 71 -0.46 12.47 -20.61
C GLY A 71 0.42 13.06 -19.50
N HIS A 72 0.92 12.24 -18.58
CA HIS A 72 1.82 12.65 -17.51
C HIS A 72 3.17 11.91 -17.58
N PRO A 73 4.23 12.45 -16.98
CA PRO A 73 5.46 11.70 -16.76
C PRO A 73 5.22 10.51 -15.81
N ILE A 74 6.18 9.60 -15.77
CA ILE A 74 6.20 8.51 -14.79
C ILE A 74 6.30 9.13 -13.38
N LEU A 75 5.43 8.71 -12.48
CA LEU A 75 5.33 9.17 -11.10
C LEU A 75 5.93 8.14 -10.15
N ARG A 76 6.88 8.59 -9.31
CA ARG A 76 7.35 7.77 -8.19
C ARG A 76 6.21 7.63 -7.18
N THR A 77 5.74 6.42 -6.99
CA THR A 77 4.55 6.11 -6.22
C THR A 77 4.90 5.25 -5.01
N ALA A 78 4.44 5.67 -3.83
CA ALA A 78 4.42 4.83 -2.64
C ALA A 78 3.25 3.85 -2.76
N TYR A 79 3.53 2.63 -3.19
CA TYR A 79 2.49 1.61 -3.37
C TYR A 79 2.28 0.85 -2.08
N VAL A 80 1.07 0.94 -1.53
CA VAL A 80 0.74 0.38 -0.22
C VAL A 80 0.32 -1.08 -0.37
N GLU A 81 0.91 -1.91 0.47
CA GLU A 81 0.77 -3.36 0.47
C GLU A 81 0.44 -3.87 1.88
N ALA A 82 -0.13 -5.07 1.95
CA ALA A 82 -0.31 -5.83 3.19
C ALA A 82 -0.95 -5.03 4.33
N VAL A 83 -2.07 -4.37 4.03
CA VAL A 83 -2.87 -3.67 5.05
C VAL A 83 -3.65 -4.70 5.84
N ALA A 84 -3.07 -5.19 6.91
CA ALA A 84 -3.59 -6.28 7.72
C ALA A 84 -3.96 -5.82 9.13
N THR A 85 -5.00 -6.41 9.70
CA THR A 85 -5.37 -6.28 11.12
C THR A 85 -5.80 -7.64 11.64
N ALA A 86 -5.23 -8.05 12.76
CA ALA A 86 -5.55 -9.32 13.40
C ALA A 86 -7.07 -9.46 13.56
N PRO A 87 -7.68 -10.63 13.26
CA PRO A 87 -9.14 -10.81 13.27
C PRO A 87 -9.81 -10.38 14.58
N ALA A 88 -9.17 -10.62 15.72
CA ALA A 88 -9.67 -10.24 17.04
C ALA A 88 -9.64 -8.71 17.28
N HIS A 89 -8.86 -7.96 16.50
CA HIS A 89 -8.65 -6.52 16.64
C HIS A 89 -9.26 -5.70 15.49
N GLN A 90 -10.02 -6.35 14.58
CA GLN A 90 -10.70 -5.66 13.49
C GLN A 90 -11.83 -4.74 14.00
N ARG A 91 -12.18 -3.74 13.19
CA ARG A 91 -13.24 -2.75 13.46
C ARG A 91 -13.01 -1.88 14.70
N GLN A 92 -11.80 -1.87 15.25
CA GLN A 92 -11.39 -1.05 16.39
C GLN A 92 -10.61 0.21 15.98
N GLY A 93 -10.42 0.45 14.67
CA GLY A 93 -9.75 1.64 14.15
C GLY A 93 -8.25 1.50 13.91
N HIS A 94 -7.65 0.32 14.16
CA HIS A 94 -6.20 0.11 14.04
C HIS A 94 -5.70 0.29 12.60
N ALA A 95 -6.38 -0.28 11.59
CA ALA A 95 -6.04 -0.06 10.18
C ALA A 95 -6.09 1.44 9.81
N THR A 96 -7.08 2.18 10.33
CA THR A 96 -7.17 3.63 10.14
C THR A 96 -5.97 4.35 10.75
N ALA A 97 -5.53 3.97 11.94
CA ALA A 97 -4.37 4.56 12.62
C ALA A 97 -3.07 4.30 11.82
N VAL A 98 -2.88 3.06 11.38
CA VAL A 98 -1.73 2.65 10.56
C VAL A 98 -1.69 3.41 9.24
N LEU A 99 -2.81 3.48 8.49
CA LEU A 99 -2.87 4.17 7.21
C LEU A 99 -2.70 5.69 7.34
N ARG A 100 -3.22 6.31 8.38
CA ARG A 100 -2.98 7.74 8.67
C ARG A 100 -1.52 8.01 9.01
N ARG A 101 -0.89 7.14 9.79
CA ARG A 101 0.54 7.25 10.09
C ARG A 101 1.38 7.10 8.83
N LEU A 102 1.08 6.09 8.00
CA LEU A 102 1.72 5.85 6.70
C LEU A 102 1.60 7.09 5.80
N ALA A 103 0.39 7.58 5.58
CA ALA A 103 0.14 8.76 4.76
C ALA A 103 0.86 10.01 5.30
N GLY A 104 0.93 10.17 6.62
CA GLY A 104 1.68 11.24 7.29
C GLY A 104 3.17 11.19 6.97
N VAL A 105 3.79 10.01 7.03
CA VAL A 105 5.21 9.83 6.70
C VAL A 105 5.49 10.11 5.22
N ILE A 106 4.70 9.51 4.32
CA ILE A 106 4.88 9.69 2.88
C ILE A 106 4.75 11.16 2.47
N ARG A 107 3.79 11.91 3.05
CA ARG A 107 3.58 13.33 2.76
C ARG A 107 4.75 14.22 3.15
N THR A 108 5.62 13.80 4.05
CA THR A 108 6.81 14.60 4.47
C THR A 108 8.00 14.48 3.51
N ASP A 109 7.99 13.48 2.63
CA ASP A 109 9.06 13.28 1.63
C ASP A 109 8.56 13.74 0.24
N PRO A 110 9.04 14.89 -0.27
CA PRO A 110 8.59 15.44 -1.54
C PRO A 110 9.03 14.62 -2.77
N SER A 111 9.82 13.59 -2.59
CA SER A 111 10.20 12.67 -3.67
C SER A 111 9.05 11.73 -4.08
N TRP A 112 8.04 11.57 -3.24
CA TRP A 112 6.83 10.83 -3.58
C TRP A 112 5.83 11.74 -4.31
N HIS A 113 5.46 11.36 -5.53
CA HIS A 113 4.48 12.09 -6.34
C HIS A 113 3.05 11.62 -6.08
N LEU A 114 2.88 10.38 -5.64
CA LEU A 114 1.60 9.71 -5.48
C LEU A 114 1.72 8.61 -4.43
N ALA A 115 0.64 8.27 -3.74
CA ALA A 115 0.48 6.96 -3.14
C ALA A 115 -0.63 6.19 -3.86
N ALA A 116 -0.54 4.86 -3.92
CA ALA A 116 -1.54 4.01 -4.55
C ALA A 116 -1.66 2.68 -3.80
N LEU A 117 -2.76 1.98 -4.02
CA LEU A 117 -3.03 0.64 -3.52
C LEU A 117 -4.11 -0.06 -4.35
N SER A 118 -4.14 -1.39 -4.30
CA SER A 118 -5.30 -2.20 -4.69
C SER A 118 -6.23 -2.37 -3.48
N PRO A 119 -7.48 -1.87 -3.52
CA PRO A 119 -8.35 -1.86 -2.35
C PRO A 119 -9.12 -3.17 -2.19
N SER A 120 -9.12 -3.76 -0.99
CA SER A 120 -10.08 -4.81 -0.61
C SER A 120 -11.47 -4.25 -0.28
N ASP A 121 -11.55 -3.01 0.21
CA ASP A 121 -12.79 -2.28 0.51
C ASP A 121 -12.64 -0.81 0.10
N PRO A 122 -13.04 -0.43 -1.13
CA PRO A 122 -12.92 0.95 -1.60
C PRO A 122 -13.64 1.98 -0.73
N VAL A 123 -14.74 1.58 -0.07
CA VAL A 123 -15.52 2.49 0.80
C VAL A 123 -14.73 2.84 2.07
N PHE A 124 -13.98 1.89 2.61
CA PHE A 124 -13.10 2.12 3.74
C PHE A 124 -11.99 3.14 3.38
N TYR A 125 -11.30 2.93 2.26
CA TYR A 125 -10.21 3.81 1.83
C TYR A 125 -10.70 5.21 1.43
N ALA A 126 -11.88 5.33 0.81
CA ALA A 126 -12.45 6.62 0.46
C ALA A 126 -12.68 7.53 1.68
N ARG A 127 -12.95 6.97 2.87
CA ARG A 127 -13.05 7.74 4.14
C ARG A 127 -11.70 8.26 4.64
N LEU A 128 -10.61 7.84 4.03
CA LEU A 128 -9.23 8.25 4.32
C LEU A 128 -8.63 9.08 3.17
N ASP A 129 -9.49 9.72 2.37
CA ASP A 129 -9.13 10.61 1.24
C ASP A 129 -8.47 9.88 0.06
N TRP A 130 -8.63 8.56 -0.06
CA TRP A 130 -8.21 7.82 -1.23
C TRP A 130 -9.27 7.93 -2.33
N GLU A 131 -8.82 8.14 -3.57
CA GLU A 131 -9.67 8.31 -4.77
C GLU A 131 -9.60 7.05 -5.62
N LEU A 132 -10.76 6.49 -6.01
CA LEU A 132 -10.80 5.36 -6.94
C LEU A 132 -10.35 5.81 -8.34
N TRP A 133 -9.40 5.06 -8.94
CA TRP A 133 -9.05 5.21 -10.34
C TRP A 133 -10.17 4.62 -11.19
N ARG A 134 -10.72 5.41 -12.11
CA ARG A 134 -11.90 5.04 -12.92
C ARG A 134 -11.56 4.75 -14.37
N GLY A 135 -10.34 5.10 -14.78
CA GLY A 135 -9.83 4.82 -16.12
C GLY A 135 -9.32 3.39 -16.25
N PRO A 136 -8.98 2.97 -17.47
CA PRO A 136 -8.37 1.66 -17.71
C PRO A 136 -7.06 1.49 -16.95
N LEU A 137 -6.76 0.25 -16.58
CA LEU A 137 -5.50 -0.15 -15.96
C LEU A 137 -4.70 -1.03 -16.93
N ALA A 138 -3.38 -0.88 -16.93
CA ALA A 138 -2.52 -1.71 -17.76
C ALA A 138 -1.13 -1.86 -17.13
N ILE A 139 -0.43 -2.92 -17.51
CA ILE A 139 0.94 -3.20 -17.07
C ILE A 139 1.89 -2.96 -18.23
N ARG A 140 2.97 -2.23 -17.98
CA ARG A 140 4.05 -2.00 -18.93
C ARG A 140 5.15 -3.03 -18.74
N ARG A 141 5.46 -3.78 -19.80
CA ARG A 141 6.56 -4.75 -19.86
C ARG A 141 7.50 -4.36 -21.01
N GLY A 142 8.55 -3.61 -20.70
CA GLY A 142 9.39 -3.00 -21.72
C GLY A 142 8.63 -1.96 -22.53
N GLU A 143 8.48 -2.19 -23.85
CA GLU A 143 7.72 -1.33 -24.76
C GLU A 143 6.23 -1.74 -24.87
N ASP A 144 5.88 -2.93 -24.40
CA ASP A 144 4.53 -3.46 -24.50
C ASP A 144 3.67 -2.98 -23.33
N ILE A 145 2.40 -2.69 -23.63
CA ILE A 145 1.37 -2.32 -22.64
C ILE A 145 0.25 -3.34 -22.73
N GLU A 146 0.08 -4.10 -21.65
CA GLU A 146 -0.90 -5.18 -21.54
C GLU A 146 -2.06 -4.70 -20.66
N PRO A 147 -3.31 -4.64 -21.16
CA PRO A 147 -4.47 -4.33 -20.32
C PRO A 147 -4.61 -5.33 -19.18
N THR A 148 -4.99 -4.85 -18.01
CA THR A 148 -5.34 -5.72 -16.86
C THR A 148 -6.83 -6.09 -16.89
N PRO A 149 -7.25 -7.17 -16.22
CA PRO A 149 -8.66 -7.53 -16.09
C PRO A 149 -9.52 -6.39 -15.55
N ASP A 150 -10.79 -6.32 -15.96
CA ASP A 150 -11.72 -5.23 -15.60
C ASP A 150 -12.12 -5.23 -14.12
N ASP A 151 -11.91 -6.32 -13.40
CA ASP A 151 -12.16 -6.44 -11.95
C ASP A 151 -11.04 -5.90 -11.07
N GLU A 152 -9.88 -5.60 -11.66
CA GLU A 152 -8.79 -4.93 -10.94
C GLU A 152 -9.14 -3.48 -10.60
N GLN A 153 -8.84 -3.10 -9.39
CA GLN A 153 -9.08 -1.76 -8.89
C GLN A 153 -7.82 -1.15 -8.29
N VAL A 154 -7.65 0.15 -8.50
CA VAL A 154 -6.58 0.94 -7.89
C VAL A 154 -7.19 2.17 -7.25
N MET A 155 -6.77 2.49 -6.05
CA MET A 155 -7.04 3.78 -5.42
C MET A 155 -5.75 4.56 -5.25
N ILE A 156 -5.85 5.87 -5.36
CA ILE A 156 -4.72 6.79 -5.20
C ILE A 156 -4.95 7.75 -4.05
N LEU A 157 -3.86 8.17 -3.41
CA LEU A 157 -3.85 9.29 -2.48
C LEU A 157 -2.95 10.39 -3.06
N ARG A 158 -3.53 11.57 -3.27
CA ARG A 158 -2.76 12.72 -3.75
C ARG A 158 -1.82 13.22 -2.67
N LEU A 159 -0.60 13.47 -3.09
CA LEU A 159 0.46 14.06 -2.27
C LEU A 159 0.75 15.49 -2.75
N PRO A 160 1.46 16.32 -1.98
CA PRO A 160 1.77 17.69 -2.40
C PRO A 160 2.41 17.80 -3.80
N PRO A 161 3.30 16.88 -4.25
CA PRO A 161 3.86 16.93 -5.61
C PRO A 161 2.97 16.30 -6.70
N THR A 162 1.79 15.76 -6.37
CA THR A 162 0.90 15.18 -7.41
C THR A 162 0.52 16.25 -8.43
N PRO A 163 0.66 16.01 -9.75
CA PRO A 163 0.27 16.98 -10.76
C PRO A 163 -1.18 17.44 -10.59
N PRO A 164 -1.47 18.75 -10.53
CA PRO A 164 -2.84 19.25 -10.36
C PRO A 164 -3.78 18.85 -11.50
N SER A 165 -3.23 18.65 -12.70
CA SER A 165 -3.96 18.24 -13.91
C SER A 165 -4.25 16.73 -13.96
N LEU A 166 -3.77 15.93 -12.99
CA LEU A 166 -4.01 14.50 -12.97
C LEU A 166 -5.50 14.21 -12.82
N VAL A 167 -6.04 13.40 -13.75
CA VAL A 167 -7.43 12.93 -13.71
C VAL A 167 -7.47 11.41 -13.58
N THR A 168 -8.38 10.90 -12.76
CA THR A 168 -8.51 9.47 -12.48
C THR A 168 -9.27 8.67 -13.55
N THR A 169 -9.61 9.31 -14.67
CA THR A 169 -10.34 8.68 -15.79
C THR A 169 -9.44 8.32 -16.98
N SER A 170 -8.17 8.70 -16.95
CA SER A 170 -7.20 8.34 -17.98
C SER A 170 -6.68 6.92 -17.81
N LEU A 171 -6.00 6.38 -18.83
CA LEU A 171 -5.24 5.13 -18.67
C LEU A 171 -4.17 5.30 -17.59
N LEU A 172 -4.08 4.34 -16.67
CA LEU A 172 -2.98 4.23 -15.70
C LEU A 172 -2.15 2.99 -16.02
N THR A 173 -0.85 3.18 -16.18
CA THR A 173 0.08 2.06 -16.35
C THR A 173 1.00 1.93 -15.13
N ALA A 174 1.28 0.68 -14.73
CA ALA A 174 2.34 0.36 -13.80
C ALA A 174 3.43 -0.46 -14.47
N ASP A 175 4.66 -0.37 -14.00
CA ASP A 175 5.72 -1.27 -14.44
C ASP A 175 5.44 -2.69 -13.94
N TRP A 176 5.69 -3.66 -14.82
CA TRP A 176 5.61 -5.08 -14.48
C TRP A 176 6.54 -5.42 -13.30
N ARG A 177 6.09 -6.30 -12.44
CA ARG A 177 6.87 -6.89 -11.35
C ARG A 177 6.54 -8.38 -11.20
N VAL A 178 7.35 -9.09 -10.43
CA VAL A 178 7.02 -10.43 -9.92
C VAL A 178 5.94 -10.30 -8.86
N GLY A 179 5.09 -11.31 -8.72
CA GLY A 179 3.96 -11.32 -7.79
C GLY A 179 2.74 -10.57 -8.32
N GLU A 180 1.98 -9.96 -7.44
CA GLU A 180 0.77 -9.21 -7.82
C GLU A 180 1.10 -7.96 -8.63
N LEU A 181 0.33 -7.74 -9.69
CA LEU A 181 0.58 -6.66 -10.64
C LEU A 181 0.04 -5.31 -10.17
N TRP A 182 -1.04 -5.33 -9.38
CA TRP A 182 -1.65 -4.15 -8.76
C TRP A 182 -1.77 -4.29 -7.25
#